data_0f274dc2895d7602ea130ab3f1863f7e
#
_entry.id   0f274dc2895d7602ea130ab3f1863f7e
#
_cell.length_a   1.000
_cell.length_b   1.000
_cell.length_c   1.000
_cell.angle_alpha   90.00
_cell.angle_beta   90.00
_cell.angle_gamma   90.00
#
_symmetry.space_group_name_H-M   'P 1'
#
loop_
_entity.id
_entity.type
_entity.pdbx_description
1 polymer ?
#
loop_
_entity_poly.entity_id
_entity_poly.type
_entity_poly.pdbx_seq_one_letter_code
_entity_poly.pdbx_strand_id
1 'polypeptide(L)'
;RFTGVGGPMRRYQLYKTWGISSVEMVKLMAMLGMTYTVGVHAVPGIFSLWEPLDVPPKIVHEYHLFFDNTRWLGVVFLVFGAVYLLLCATRRGTLRIFGFELQFPPLWLAACHMALCGADLVVMATTLRALMPPEVQVDYVHFLNVVMFTMIIVYFSHAPGGVGVFELCILKFLAAYQDPGIPAAIIMFRVLYFVLPLVVSLVILGAFGVARRIDLSKD
;
A
#
# COMPACT_ATOMS: atom_id res chain seq x y z
N ARG A 1 -0.69 -20.18 -11.18
CA ARG A 1 -2.01 -19.62 -10.77
C ARG A 1 -2.19 -19.56 -9.24
N PHE A 2 -1.22 -19.06 -8.48
CA PHE A 2 -1.34 -19.06 -7.00
C PHE A 2 -1.01 -17.70 -6.35
N THR A 3 -0.86 -16.62 -7.09
CA THR A 3 -0.30 -15.37 -6.58
C THR A 3 -1.29 -14.40 -5.91
N GLY A 4 -2.60 -14.59 -6.07
CA GLY A 4 -3.60 -13.69 -5.46
C GLY A 4 -4.40 -14.26 -4.28
N VAL A 5 -4.40 -15.57 -4.08
CA VAL A 5 -5.33 -16.25 -3.15
C VAL A 5 -4.64 -16.73 -1.85
N GLY A 6 -3.31 -16.76 -1.80
CA GLY A 6 -2.57 -17.35 -0.67
C GLY A 6 -2.74 -16.60 0.64
N GLY A 7 -2.69 -15.28 0.63
CA GLY A 7 -2.82 -14.46 1.84
C GLY A 7 -4.23 -14.49 2.44
N PRO A 8 -5.28 -14.19 1.66
CA PRO A 8 -6.67 -14.27 2.11
C PRO A 8 -7.06 -15.68 2.58
N MET A 9 -6.64 -16.73 1.85
CA MET A 9 -6.97 -18.11 2.21
C MET A 9 -6.35 -18.55 3.54
N ARG A 10 -5.11 -18.14 3.84
CA ARG A 10 -4.47 -18.44 5.13
C ARG A 10 -5.08 -17.67 6.28
N ARG A 11 -5.43 -16.40 6.07
CA ARG A 11 -6.23 -15.64 7.06
C ARG A 11 -7.56 -16.31 7.31
N TYR A 12 -8.23 -16.79 6.26
CA TYR A 12 -9.46 -17.56 6.36
C TYR A 12 -9.32 -18.78 7.27
N GLN A 13 -8.29 -19.60 7.04
CA GLN A 13 -8.05 -20.80 7.86
C GLN A 13 -7.74 -20.45 9.33
N LEU A 14 -6.96 -19.39 9.57
CA LEU A 14 -6.61 -18.96 10.91
C LEU A 14 -7.84 -18.42 11.68
N TYR A 15 -8.64 -17.57 11.05
CA TYR A 15 -9.82 -16.97 11.68
C TYR A 15 -10.93 -18.00 11.93
N LYS A 16 -11.04 -19.01 11.06
CA LYS A 16 -11.95 -20.13 11.26
C LYS A 16 -11.64 -20.91 12.53
N THR A 17 -10.35 -21.04 12.93
CA THR A 17 -9.97 -21.68 14.19
C THR A 17 -10.41 -20.88 15.41
N TRP A 18 -10.70 -19.59 15.27
CA TRP A 18 -11.21 -18.70 16.33
C TRP A 18 -12.73 -18.59 16.33
N GLY A 19 -13.44 -19.42 15.54
CA GLY A 19 -14.89 -19.46 15.49
C GLY A 19 -15.56 -18.36 14.69
N ILE A 20 -14.78 -17.54 13.92
CA ILE A 20 -15.31 -16.48 13.08
C ILE A 20 -15.98 -17.08 11.85
N SER A 21 -17.23 -16.72 11.58
CA SER A 21 -17.98 -17.20 10.43
C SER A 21 -17.40 -16.67 9.11
N SER A 22 -17.61 -17.41 8.03
CA SER A 22 -17.12 -16.98 6.69
C SER A 22 -17.69 -15.64 6.25
N VAL A 23 -18.93 -15.32 6.63
CA VAL A 23 -19.59 -14.06 6.32
C VAL A 23 -18.97 -12.91 7.07
N GLU A 24 -18.72 -13.06 8.37
CA GLU A 24 -18.05 -12.04 9.20
C GLU A 24 -16.64 -11.77 8.69
N MET A 25 -15.95 -12.80 8.24
CA MET A 25 -14.61 -12.66 7.70
C MET A 25 -14.60 -11.86 6.39
N VAL A 26 -15.54 -12.11 5.47
CA VAL A 26 -15.69 -11.33 4.24
C VAL A 26 -15.97 -9.86 4.58
N LYS A 27 -16.87 -9.60 5.55
CA LYS A 27 -17.16 -8.23 6.03
C LYS A 27 -15.91 -7.55 6.59
N LEU A 28 -15.14 -8.26 7.42
CA LEU A 28 -13.89 -7.75 8.00
C LEU A 28 -12.85 -7.43 6.93
N MET A 29 -12.65 -8.33 5.97
CA MET A 29 -11.71 -8.12 4.86
C MET A 29 -12.12 -6.96 3.96
N ALA A 30 -13.42 -6.82 3.68
CA ALA A 30 -13.94 -5.69 2.90
C ALA A 30 -13.73 -4.36 3.64
N MET A 31 -14.00 -4.32 4.94
CA MET A 31 -13.78 -3.14 5.78
C MET A 31 -12.30 -2.75 5.83
N LEU A 32 -11.40 -3.70 6.07
CA LEU A 32 -9.96 -3.47 6.09
C LEU A 32 -9.44 -3.01 4.72
N GLY A 33 -9.87 -3.66 3.64
CA GLY A 33 -9.49 -3.30 2.27
C GLY A 33 -9.94 -1.88 1.91
N MET A 34 -11.16 -1.51 2.27
CA MET A 34 -11.69 -0.16 2.03
C MET A 34 -10.90 0.90 2.82
N THR A 35 -10.65 0.68 4.11
CA THR A 35 -9.87 1.61 4.94
C THR A 35 -8.42 1.71 4.46
N TYR A 36 -7.82 0.59 4.05
CA TYR A 36 -6.49 0.56 3.46
C TYR A 36 -6.42 1.39 2.18
N THR A 37 -7.37 1.18 1.26
CA THR A 37 -7.44 1.94 0.00
C THR A 37 -7.52 3.44 0.26
N VAL A 38 -8.38 3.86 1.18
CA VAL A 38 -8.48 5.28 1.55
C VAL A 38 -7.18 5.78 2.19
N GLY A 39 -6.59 5.02 3.11
CA GLY A 39 -5.35 5.39 3.81
C GLY A 39 -4.15 5.56 2.87
N VAL A 40 -3.97 4.62 1.95
CA VAL A 40 -2.88 4.65 0.96
C VAL A 40 -2.96 5.85 0.01
N HIS A 41 -4.16 6.39 -0.23
CA HIS A 41 -4.34 7.56 -1.10
C HIS A 41 -4.37 8.89 -0.33
N ALA A 42 -4.82 8.90 0.92
CA ALA A 42 -4.95 10.12 1.71
C ALA A 42 -3.60 10.80 1.98
N VAL A 43 -2.57 10.02 2.34
CA VAL A 43 -1.23 10.57 2.65
C VAL A 43 -0.53 11.11 1.41
N PRO A 44 -0.46 10.38 0.26
CA PRO A 44 -0.02 10.97 -1.00
C PRO A 44 -0.81 12.23 -1.37
N GLY A 45 -2.11 12.26 -1.07
CA GLY A 45 -2.95 13.44 -1.27
C GLY A 45 -2.44 14.68 -0.53
N ILE A 46 -2.04 14.53 0.75
CA ILE A 46 -1.46 15.63 1.55
C ILE A 46 -0.17 16.14 0.91
N PHE A 47 0.76 15.22 0.58
CA PHE A 47 2.05 15.62 0.01
C PHE A 47 1.92 16.21 -1.39
N SER A 48 0.99 15.71 -2.21
CA SER A 48 0.70 16.27 -3.54
C SER A 48 0.13 17.70 -3.50
N LEU A 49 -0.50 18.10 -2.39
CA LEU A 49 -0.90 19.50 -2.18
C LEU A 49 0.22 20.35 -1.62
N TRP A 50 1.04 19.80 -0.73
CA TRP A 50 2.15 20.52 -0.10
C TRP A 50 3.25 20.86 -1.12
N GLU A 51 3.69 19.86 -1.86
CA GLU A 51 4.72 19.98 -2.88
C GLU A 51 4.28 19.24 -4.16
N PRO A 52 3.46 19.89 -5.01
CA PRO A 52 2.97 19.27 -6.23
C PRO A 52 4.13 18.87 -7.15
N LEU A 53 4.06 17.66 -7.70
CA LEU A 53 5.01 17.17 -8.70
C LEU A 53 4.52 17.46 -10.10
N ASP A 54 5.43 17.95 -10.95
CA ASP A 54 5.25 17.92 -12.39
C ASP A 54 5.57 16.51 -12.89
N VAL A 55 4.58 15.86 -13.48
CA VAL A 55 4.71 14.49 -13.95
C VAL A 55 5.50 14.47 -15.25
N PRO A 56 6.61 13.72 -15.36
CA PRO A 56 7.35 13.64 -16.60
C PRO A 56 6.46 13.27 -17.80
N PRO A 57 6.56 13.99 -18.96
CA PRO A 57 5.70 13.73 -20.12
C PRO A 57 5.71 12.27 -20.58
N LYS A 58 6.83 11.57 -20.39
CA LYS A 58 6.96 10.15 -20.70
C LYS A 58 6.01 9.29 -19.86
N ILE A 59 5.82 9.64 -18.56
CA ILE A 59 4.89 8.95 -17.66
C ILE A 59 3.46 9.27 -18.06
N VAL A 60 3.15 10.56 -18.34
CA VAL A 60 1.82 10.98 -18.77
C VAL A 60 1.37 10.20 -20.00
N HIS A 61 2.23 10.10 -21.04
CA HIS A 61 1.91 9.38 -22.26
C HIS A 61 1.82 7.86 -22.06
N GLU A 62 2.72 7.27 -21.31
CA GLU A 62 2.79 5.81 -21.14
C GLU A 62 1.63 5.24 -20.33
N TYR A 63 1.19 6.00 -19.30
CA TYR A 63 0.07 5.59 -18.43
C TYR A 63 -1.24 6.31 -18.72
N HIS A 64 -1.32 7.07 -19.84
CA HIS A 64 -2.51 7.81 -20.26
C HIS A 64 -3.12 8.68 -19.15
N LEU A 65 -2.26 9.40 -18.42
CA LEU A 65 -2.72 10.26 -17.33
C LEU A 65 -3.42 11.50 -17.89
N PHE A 66 -4.52 11.92 -17.26
CA PHE A 66 -5.31 13.10 -17.64
C PHE A 66 -4.77 14.41 -17.05
N PHE A 67 -3.65 14.35 -16.34
CA PHE A 67 -3.05 15.48 -15.64
C PHE A 67 -1.52 15.41 -15.74
N ASP A 68 -0.92 16.55 -15.77
CA ASP A 68 0.53 16.81 -15.81
C ASP A 68 1.10 17.22 -14.44
N ASN A 69 0.21 17.50 -13.46
CA ASN A 69 0.58 17.92 -12.12
C ASN A 69 -0.25 17.19 -11.06
N THR A 70 0.39 16.76 -9.97
CA THR A 70 -0.25 15.95 -8.93
C THR A 70 -1.21 16.70 -8.01
N ARG A 71 -1.30 18.02 -8.06
CA ARG A 71 -2.15 18.84 -7.19
C ARG A 71 -3.63 18.45 -7.25
N TRP A 72 -4.18 18.28 -8.44
CA TRP A 72 -5.58 17.85 -8.61
C TRP A 72 -5.85 16.47 -8.04
N LEU A 73 -4.89 15.56 -8.21
CA LEU A 73 -4.96 14.23 -7.62
C LEU A 73 -4.99 14.31 -6.08
N GLY A 74 -4.18 15.20 -5.51
CA GLY A 74 -4.17 15.49 -4.08
C GLY A 74 -5.54 15.94 -3.56
N VAL A 75 -6.19 16.89 -4.26
CA VAL A 75 -7.55 17.35 -3.88
C VAL A 75 -8.54 16.18 -3.91
N VAL A 76 -8.55 15.40 -4.98
CA VAL A 76 -9.48 14.26 -5.14
C VAL A 76 -9.29 13.25 -4.00
N PHE A 77 -8.06 12.89 -3.68
CA PHE A 77 -7.79 11.91 -2.62
C PHE A 77 -8.13 12.42 -1.22
N LEU A 78 -7.89 13.70 -0.94
CA LEU A 78 -8.27 14.28 0.36
C LEU A 78 -9.78 14.41 0.51
N VAL A 79 -10.48 14.79 -0.54
CA VAL A 79 -11.95 14.81 -0.54
C VAL A 79 -12.49 13.41 -0.30
N PHE A 80 -11.96 12.41 -0.99
CA PHE A 80 -12.35 11.01 -0.80
C PHE A 80 -12.09 10.52 0.64
N GLY A 81 -10.92 10.84 1.20
CA GLY A 81 -10.57 10.53 2.59
C GLY A 81 -11.48 11.23 3.60
N ALA A 82 -11.77 12.52 3.39
CA ALA A 82 -12.66 13.29 4.25
C ALA A 82 -14.11 12.75 4.24
N VAL A 83 -14.63 12.44 3.06
CA VAL A 83 -15.95 11.80 2.91
C VAL A 83 -16.00 10.47 3.63
N TYR A 84 -14.96 9.63 3.49
CA TYR A 84 -14.89 8.36 4.19
C TYR A 84 -14.88 8.52 5.71
N LEU A 85 -14.08 9.42 6.27
CA LEU A 85 -14.05 9.70 7.70
C LEU A 85 -15.38 10.28 8.21
N LEU A 86 -16.02 11.13 7.41
CA LEU A 86 -17.36 11.65 7.72
C LEU A 86 -18.39 10.53 7.77
N LEU A 87 -18.34 9.57 6.85
CA LEU A 87 -19.21 8.40 6.89
C LEU A 87 -18.93 7.53 8.12
N CYS A 88 -17.68 7.33 8.51
CA CYS A 88 -17.31 6.62 9.73
C CYS A 88 -17.80 7.35 11.01
N ALA A 89 -17.84 8.69 10.98
CA ALA A 89 -18.31 9.50 12.11
C ALA A 89 -19.84 9.52 12.25
N THR A 90 -20.55 9.59 11.12
CA THR A 90 -22.01 9.80 11.10
C THR A 90 -22.82 8.51 11.01
N ARG A 91 -22.28 7.49 10.33
CA ARG A 91 -22.95 6.21 10.08
C ARG A 91 -22.53 5.15 11.11
N ARG A 92 -23.35 4.97 12.14
CA ARG A 92 -23.19 3.90 13.15
C ARG A 92 -23.83 2.57 12.74
N GLY A 93 -24.09 2.34 11.44
CA GLY A 93 -24.83 1.18 10.93
C GLY A 93 -24.24 0.61 9.66
N THR A 94 -24.88 -0.46 9.17
CA THR A 94 -24.57 -1.12 7.91
C THR A 94 -25.10 -0.32 6.73
N LEU A 95 -24.24 -0.02 5.78
CA LEU A 95 -24.65 0.49 4.47
C LEU A 95 -24.90 -0.70 3.54
N ARG A 96 -26.12 -0.84 3.02
CA ARG A 96 -26.41 -1.86 2.01
C ARG A 96 -26.10 -1.29 0.63
N ILE A 97 -25.04 -1.81 -0.01
CA ILE A 97 -24.65 -1.47 -1.38
C ILE A 97 -24.70 -2.76 -2.20
N PHE A 98 -25.50 -2.81 -3.26
CA PHE A 98 -25.65 -3.98 -4.14
C PHE A 98 -25.92 -5.31 -3.40
N GLY A 99 -26.68 -5.28 -2.30
CA GLY A 99 -26.99 -6.48 -1.51
C GLY A 99 -25.93 -6.89 -0.49
N PHE A 100 -24.78 -6.22 -0.46
CA PHE A 100 -23.74 -6.41 0.56
C PHE A 100 -23.91 -5.42 1.71
N GLU A 101 -23.83 -5.93 2.94
CA GLU A 101 -23.83 -5.10 4.14
C GLU A 101 -22.39 -4.69 4.47
N LEU A 102 -22.03 -3.45 4.12
CA LEU A 102 -20.76 -2.82 4.50
C LEU A 102 -20.91 -2.18 5.88
N GLN A 103 -20.07 -2.61 6.82
CA GLN A 103 -19.95 -1.99 8.13
C GLN A 103 -18.80 -1.00 8.12
N PHE A 104 -19.08 0.26 8.53
CA PHE A 104 -18.02 1.24 8.71
C PHE A 104 -17.37 1.05 10.08
N PRO A 105 -16.04 1.10 10.16
CA PRO A 105 -15.35 1.09 11.46
C PRO A 105 -15.64 2.37 12.23
N PRO A 106 -15.51 2.36 13.57
CA PRO A 106 -15.59 3.59 14.34
C PRO A 106 -14.49 4.56 13.89
N LEU A 107 -14.79 5.87 13.96
CA LEU A 107 -13.91 6.93 13.43
C LEU A 107 -12.46 6.81 13.90
N TRP A 108 -12.27 6.55 15.22
CA TRP A 108 -10.92 6.41 15.77
C TRP A 108 -10.13 5.27 15.15
N LEU A 109 -10.79 4.14 14.88
CA LEU A 109 -10.14 2.97 14.25
C LEU A 109 -9.80 3.25 12.78
N ALA A 110 -10.71 3.91 12.05
CA ALA A 110 -10.45 4.36 10.68
C ALA A 110 -9.26 5.33 10.64
N ALA A 111 -9.24 6.33 11.51
CA ALA A 111 -8.16 7.31 11.60
C ALA A 111 -6.81 6.67 11.96
N CYS A 112 -6.78 5.77 12.97
CA CYS A 112 -5.57 5.02 13.32
C CYS A 112 -5.05 4.17 12.17
N HIS A 113 -5.94 3.48 11.47
CA HIS A 113 -5.53 2.64 10.34
C HIS A 113 -5.00 3.49 9.17
N MET A 114 -5.63 4.62 8.87
CA MET A 114 -5.13 5.57 7.87
C MET A 114 -3.76 6.13 8.26
N ALA A 115 -3.56 6.49 9.52
CA ALA A 115 -2.27 6.97 10.03
C ALA A 115 -1.18 5.88 9.92
N LEU A 116 -1.50 4.62 10.23
CA LEU A 116 -0.58 3.49 10.06
C LEU A 116 -0.22 3.26 8.59
N CYS A 117 -1.19 3.32 7.67
CA CYS A 117 -0.92 3.24 6.24
C CYS A 117 -0.01 4.37 5.76
N GLY A 118 -0.22 5.58 6.26
CA GLY A 118 0.65 6.72 5.96
C GLY A 118 2.06 6.55 6.50
N ALA A 119 2.18 6.10 7.75
CA ALA A 119 3.47 5.82 8.36
C ALA A 119 4.25 4.74 7.60
N ASP A 120 3.57 3.68 7.15
CA ASP A 120 4.17 2.63 6.32
C ASP A 120 4.73 3.20 5.01
N LEU A 121 3.97 4.05 4.31
CA LEU A 121 4.45 4.72 3.09
C LEU A 121 5.66 5.63 3.35
N VAL A 122 5.68 6.36 4.45
CA VAL A 122 6.83 7.20 4.84
C VAL A 122 8.05 6.33 5.14
N VAL A 123 7.90 5.26 5.90
CA VAL A 123 8.98 4.31 6.20
C VAL A 123 9.51 3.67 4.92
N MET A 124 8.62 3.27 4.02
CA MET A 124 8.98 2.71 2.72
C MET A 124 9.82 3.69 1.90
N ALA A 125 9.38 4.94 1.76
CA ALA A 125 10.09 5.97 1.01
C ALA A 125 11.43 6.33 1.66
N THR A 126 11.46 6.41 3.00
CA THR A 126 12.69 6.66 3.76
C THR A 126 13.71 5.52 3.59
N THR A 127 13.24 4.27 3.58
CA THR A 127 14.09 3.10 3.33
C THR A 127 14.71 3.16 1.94
N LEU A 128 13.92 3.48 0.92
CA LEU A 128 14.45 3.65 -0.44
C LEU A 128 15.44 4.82 -0.50
N ARG A 129 15.12 5.96 0.15
CA ARG A 129 16.00 7.13 0.21
C ARG A 129 17.36 6.83 0.85
N ALA A 130 17.36 6.03 1.93
CA ALA A 130 18.57 5.62 2.62
C ALA A 130 19.50 4.72 1.79
N LEU A 131 18.96 4.05 0.78
CA LEU A 131 19.70 3.19 -0.14
C LEU A 131 20.20 3.94 -1.39
N MET A 132 19.71 5.17 -1.64
CA MET A 132 20.12 5.94 -2.81
C MET A 132 21.59 6.37 -2.69
N PRO A 133 22.29 6.45 -3.84
CA PRO A 133 23.64 7.00 -3.88
C PRO A 133 23.69 8.42 -3.32
N PRO A 134 24.80 8.83 -2.66
CA PRO A 134 24.94 10.16 -2.06
C PRO A 134 24.90 11.29 -3.10
N GLU A 135 25.17 10.99 -4.36
CA GLU A 135 25.08 11.91 -5.49
C GLU A 135 23.64 12.31 -5.83
N VAL A 136 22.67 11.48 -5.43
CA VAL A 136 21.23 11.75 -5.63
C VAL A 136 20.73 12.70 -4.53
N GLN A 137 21.04 13.99 -4.70
CA GLN A 137 20.66 15.06 -3.77
C GLN A 137 19.27 15.61 -4.10
N VAL A 138 18.22 14.79 -3.88
CA VAL A 138 16.83 15.22 -3.97
C VAL A 138 16.34 15.66 -2.60
N ASP A 139 15.57 16.75 -2.55
CA ASP A 139 14.92 17.16 -1.30
C ASP A 139 14.05 16.00 -0.76
N TYR A 140 14.01 15.86 0.57
CA TYR A 140 13.36 14.73 1.21
C TYR A 140 11.86 14.68 0.94
N VAL A 141 11.17 15.85 0.99
CA VAL A 141 9.72 15.92 0.75
C VAL A 141 9.41 15.62 -0.71
N HIS A 142 10.24 16.15 -1.63
CA HIS A 142 10.13 15.86 -3.06
C HIS A 142 10.29 14.35 -3.33
N PHE A 143 11.33 13.73 -2.75
CA PHE A 143 11.56 12.29 -2.89
C PHE A 143 10.41 11.45 -2.34
N LEU A 144 9.89 11.80 -1.15
CA LEU A 144 8.70 11.19 -0.57
C LEU A 144 7.54 11.23 -1.55
N ASN A 145 7.27 12.41 -2.13
CA ASN A 145 6.15 12.59 -3.02
C ASN A 145 6.33 11.79 -4.33
N VAL A 146 7.55 11.71 -4.87
CA VAL A 146 7.87 10.84 -6.02
C VAL A 146 7.55 9.39 -5.73
N VAL A 147 7.97 8.87 -4.56
CA VAL A 147 7.70 7.48 -4.18
C VAL A 147 6.21 7.24 -3.95
N MET A 148 5.53 8.14 -3.26
CA MET A 148 4.08 8.04 -3.01
C MET A 148 3.27 8.08 -4.30
N PHE A 149 3.61 8.99 -5.22
CA PHE A 149 2.96 9.06 -6.53
C PHE A 149 3.23 7.79 -7.36
N THR A 150 4.46 7.27 -7.31
CA THR A 150 4.81 5.99 -7.94
C THR A 150 3.94 4.85 -7.38
N MET A 151 3.68 4.81 -6.07
CA MET A 151 2.79 3.81 -5.48
C MET A 151 1.36 3.92 -5.98
N ILE A 152 0.86 5.12 -6.24
CA ILE A 152 -0.47 5.31 -6.86
C ILE A 152 -0.48 4.69 -8.26
N ILE A 153 0.53 4.96 -9.09
CA ILE A 153 0.65 4.37 -10.44
C ILE A 153 0.72 2.84 -10.34
N VAL A 154 1.53 2.31 -9.44
CA VAL A 154 1.63 0.86 -9.18
C VAL A 154 0.28 0.27 -8.80
N TYR A 155 -0.48 0.92 -7.92
CA TYR A 155 -1.80 0.47 -7.50
C TYR A 155 -2.78 0.36 -8.68
N PHE A 156 -2.82 1.39 -9.52
CA PHE A 156 -3.71 1.41 -10.69
C PHE A 156 -3.23 0.54 -11.86
N SER A 157 -1.94 0.25 -11.96
CA SER A 157 -1.39 -0.61 -13.02
C SER A 157 -1.78 -2.08 -12.90
N HIS A 158 -2.26 -2.50 -11.71
CA HIS A 158 -2.55 -3.89 -11.39
C HIS A 158 -1.38 -4.86 -11.65
N ALA A 159 -0.15 -4.34 -11.78
CA ALA A 159 1.04 -5.15 -11.97
C ALA A 159 1.31 -6.02 -10.72
N PRO A 160 1.50 -7.33 -10.85
CA PRO A 160 1.75 -8.21 -9.71
C PRO A 160 2.97 -7.76 -8.90
N GLY A 161 2.76 -7.33 -7.64
CA GLY A 161 3.83 -6.77 -6.80
C GLY A 161 4.44 -5.46 -7.29
N GLY A 162 3.81 -4.79 -8.29
CA GLY A 162 4.31 -3.56 -8.90
C GLY A 162 5.64 -3.72 -9.64
N VAL A 163 6.00 -4.97 -10.01
CA VAL A 163 7.29 -5.27 -10.67
C VAL A 163 7.31 -4.63 -12.06
N GLY A 164 8.40 -3.95 -12.37
CA GLY A 164 8.60 -3.19 -13.60
C GLY A 164 8.05 -1.76 -13.51
N VAL A 165 6.81 -1.57 -13.04
CA VAL A 165 6.16 -0.25 -12.97
C VAL A 165 6.83 0.65 -11.93
N PHE A 166 7.08 0.13 -10.74
CA PHE A 166 7.77 0.87 -9.67
C PHE A 166 9.16 1.32 -10.10
N GLU A 167 9.95 0.39 -10.63
CA GLU A 167 11.32 0.65 -11.09
C GLU A 167 11.33 1.72 -12.19
N LEU A 168 10.49 1.54 -13.20
CA LEU A 168 10.43 2.47 -14.34
C LEU A 168 10.00 3.88 -13.89
N CYS A 169 9.02 4.00 -12.99
CA CYS A 169 8.59 5.31 -12.49
C CYS A 169 9.73 6.00 -11.72
N ILE A 170 10.36 5.31 -10.75
CA ILE A 170 11.47 5.89 -9.98
C ILE A 170 12.62 6.30 -10.90
N LEU A 171 13.02 5.44 -11.86
CA LEU A 171 14.07 5.76 -12.82
C LEU A 171 13.72 6.96 -13.71
N LYS A 172 12.43 7.13 -14.10
CA LYS A 172 12.00 8.27 -14.91
C LYS A 172 11.98 9.58 -14.12
N PHE A 173 11.54 9.54 -12.85
CA PHE A 173 11.58 10.72 -11.98
C PHE A 173 13.01 11.13 -11.62
N LEU A 174 13.91 10.18 -11.45
CA LEU A 174 15.31 10.43 -11.13
C LEU A 174 16.23 10.45 -12.37
N ALA A 175 15.67 10.51 -13.58
CA ALA A 175 16.45 10.44 -14.82
C ALA A 175 17.51 11.55 -14.98
N ALA A 176 17.33 12.69 -14.31
CA ALA A 176 18.29 13.79 -14.32
C ALA A 176 19.64 13.43 -13.66
N TYR A 177 19.66 12.47 -12.74
CA TYR A 177 20.87 12.11 -11.99
C TYR A 177 21.78 11.13 -12.75
N GLN A 178 21.24 10.35 -13.70
CA GLN A 178 21.96 9.37 -14.54
C GLN A 178 22.97 8.48 -13.77
N ASP A 179 22.71 8.22 -12.49
CA ASP A 179 23.59 7.46 -11.62
C ASP A 179 23.31 5.95 -11.74
N PRO A 180 24.35 5.13 -12.06
CA PRO A 180 24.20 3.67 -12.19
C PRO A 180 23.88 2.97 -10.85
N GLY A 181 24.05 3.63 -9.72
CA GLY A 181 23.68 3.13 -8.39
C GLY A 181 22.18 3.16 -8.12
N ILE A 182 21.39 3.98 -8.84
CA ILE A 182 19.94 4.06 -8.63
C ILE A 182 19.24 2.71 -8.89
N PRO A 183 19.47 2.00 -10.00
CA PRO A 183 18.90 0.67 -10.20
C PRO A 183 19.30 -0.34 -9.10
N ALA A 184 20.56 -0.29 -8.64
CA ALA A 184 21.03 -1.17 -7.57
C ALA A 184 20.31 -0.86 -6.24
N ALA A 185 20.10 0.43 -5.89
CA ALA A 185 19.32 0.85 -4.73
C ALA A 185 17.88 0.34 -4.78
N ILE A 186 17.23 0.40 -5.94
CA ILE A 186 15.86 -0.09 -6.14
C ILE A 186 15.80 -1.61 -5.94
N ILE A 187 16.75 -2.37 -6.47
CA ILE A 187 16.83 -3.82 -6.28
C ILE A 187 17.05 -4.16 -4.80
N MET A 188 17.97 -3.48 -4.12
CA MET A 188 18.23 -3.68 -2.70
C MET A 188 17.01 -3.36 -1.86
N PHE A 189 16.30 -2.28 -2.19
CA PHE A 189 15.02 -1.93 -1.57
C PHE A 189 13.99 -3.08 -1.71
N ARG A 190 13.86 -3.68 -2.89
CA ARG A 190 12.99 -4.84 -3.10
C ARG A 190 13.35 -6.01 -2.19
N VAL A 191 14.64 -6.29 -2.07
CA VAL A 191 15.12 -7.38 -1.20
C VAL A 191 14.78 -7.08 0.27
N LEU A 192 15.08 -5.89 0.76
CA LEU A 192 14.88 -5.53 2.16
C LEU A 192 13.40 -5.36 2.54
N TYR A 193 12.61 -4.71 1.67
CA TYR A 193 11.24 -4.34 2.02
C TYR A 193 10.20 -5.42 1.67
N PHE A 194 10.45 -6.25 0.66
CA PHE A 194 9.49 -7.28 0.22
C PHE A 194 9.99 -8.70 0.46
N VAL A 195 11.21 -9.03 0.01
CA VAL A 195 11.71 -10.40 0.04
C VAL A 195 12.06 -10.83 1.48
N LEU A 196 12.75 -10.00 2.22
CA LEU A 196 13.15 -10.30 3.60
C LEU A 196 11.94 -10.56 4.52
N PRO A 197 10.92 -9.69 4.60
CA PRO A 197 9.71 -9.96 5.39
C PRO A 197 8.95 -11.21 4.92
N LEU A 198 8.93 -11.46 3.62
CA LEU A 198 8.32 -12.69 3.07
C LEU A 198 9.04 -13.94 3.57
N VAL A 199 10.38 -13.97 3.49
CA VAL A 199 11.18 -15.10 3.98
C VAL A 199 10.97 -15.31 5.48
N VAL A 200 11.04 -14.25 6.27
CA VAL A 200 10.79 -14.31 7.73
C VAL A 200 9.39 -14.86 8.01
N SER A 201 8.39 -14.38 7.30
CA SER A 201 7.00 -14.85 7.46
C SER A 201 6.85 -16.34 7.10
N LEU A 202 7.53 -16.80 6.05
CA LEU A 202 7.51 -18.21 5.65
C LEU A 202 8.19 -19.10 6.68
N VAL A 203 9.31 -18.65 7.25
CA VAL A 203 10.01 -19.39 8.35
C VAL A 203 9.13 -19.50 9.57
N ILE A 204 8.52 -18.41 10.02
CA ILE A 204 7.61 -18.40 11.16
C ILE A 204 6.40 -19.34 10.92
N LEU A 205 5.78 -19.27 9.74
CA LEU A 205 4.67 -20.15 9.39
C LEU A 205 5.06 -21.60 9.31
N GLY A 206 6.26 -21.89 8.80
CA GLY A 206 6.82 -23.25 8.77
C GLY A 206 7.01 -23.81 10.18
N ALA A 207 7.64 -23.03 11.07
CA ALA A 207 7.87 -23.40 12.46
C ALA A 207 6.53 -23.63 13.19
N PHE A 208 5.54 -22.77 12.99
CA PHE A 208 4.19 -22.94 13.60
C PHE A 208 3.48 -24.19 13.10
N GLY A 209 3.62 -24.49 11.78
CA GLY A 209 3.04 -25.70 11.18
C GLY A 209 3.65 -26.99 11.72
N VAL A 210 4.96 -27.00 11.97
CA VAL A 210 5.67 -28.15 12.57
C VAL A 210 5.28 -28.30 14.03
N ALA A 211 5.29 -27.23 14.83
CA ALA A 211 4.90 -27.25 16.24
C ALA A 211 3.49 -27.83 16.45
N ARG A 212 2.53 -27.41 15.63
CA ARG A 212 1.14 -27.91 15.69
C ARG A 212 1.01 -29.40 15.33
N ARG A 213 1.85 -29.92 14.41
CA ARG A 213 1.85 -31.35 14.07
C ARG A 213 2.39 -32.19 15.19
N ILE A 214 3.41 -31.69 15.90
CA ILE A 214 3.99 -32.38 17.09
C ILE A 214 2.98 -32.46 18.22
N ASP A 215 2.18 -31.40 18.44
CA ASP A 215 1.14 -31.36 19.47
C ASP A 215 0.01 -32.37 19.19
N LEU A 216 -0.46 -32.43 17.95
CA LEU A 216 -1.49 -33.37 17.50
C LEU A 216 -1.03 -34.84 17.44
N SER A 217 0.28 -35.11 17.56
CA SER A 217 0.81 -36.47 17.57
C SER A 217 0.99 -37.02 19.02
N LYS A 218 0.70 -36.18 20.03
CA LYS A 218 0.80 -36.55 21.45
C LYS A 218 -0.54 -36.90 22.10
N ASP A 219 -1.64 -36.56 21.42
CA ASP A 219 -3.02 -36.95 21.75
C ASP A 219 -3.42 -38.21 20.96
#